data_64d4c7a6d694026c7c3d8f70409f3030
#
_entry.id   64d4c7a6d694026c7c3d8f70409f3030
#
_cell.length_a   1.000
_cell.length_b   1.000
_cell.length_c   1.000
_cell.angle_alpha   90.00
_cell.angle_beta   90.00
_cell.angle_gamma   90.00
#
_symmetry.space_group_name_H-M   'P 1'
#
loop_
_entity.id
_entity.type
_entity.pdbx_description
1 polymer ?
#
loop_
_entity_poly.entity_id
_entity_poly.type
_entity_poly.pdbx_seq_one_letter_code
_entity_poly.pdbx_strand_id
1 'polypeptide(L)'
;MTAQMTDMPPTESSTGFAPAARTKIRTLVISRFERSIGAPEAFFKANADAVSVATFAMARRFSGAGRLLVFGEGANATDAQHVSVEFVHPVIVGKRALPAIALTNDVASLTAPGGRAGHHGFEPMLRTLGRPADIALGLCDHRASSTVTAALDAARDMGMLTIAVASHPDDETSLTRFDHVFPIRDEDPLTAQEVSETLYHVLWELVHVFLDHMPDDLTGAEG
;
A
#
# COMPACT_ATOMS: atom_id res chain seq x y z
N MET A 1 59.88 -8.66 21.29
CA MET A 1 58.99 -8.11 22.33
C MET A 1 57.57 -8.18 21.81
N THR A 2 56.90 -9.25 22.12
CA THR A 2 55.50 -9.55 21.73
C THR A 2 54.62 -8.98 22.84
N ALA A 3 53.85 -7.94 22.53
CA ALA A 3 52.86 -7.38 23.44
C ALA A 3 51.68 -8.35 23.54
N GLN A 4 51.45 -8.88 24.73
CA GLN A 4 50.25 -9.62 25.09
C GLN A 4 49.06 -8.66 25.05
N MET A 5 48.14 -8.91 24.10
CA MET A 5 46.79 -8.37 24.17
C MET A 5 46.09 -8.99 25.40
N THR A 6 45.95 -8.22 26.45
CA THR A 6 45.15 -8.55 27.61
C THR A 6 43.70 -8.69 27.16
N ASP A 7 43.20 -9.91 27.34
CA ASP A 7 41.78 -10.27 27.18
C ASP A 7 40.96 -9.44 28.21
N MET A 8 40.41 -8.32 27.80
CA MET A 8 39.43 -7.58 28.59
C MET A 8 38.14 -8.38 28.60
N PRO A 9 37.64 -8.76 29.79
CA PRO A 9 36.32 -9.36 29.86
C PRO A 9 35.31 -8.40 29.24
N PRO A 10 34.25 -8.91 28.55
CA PRO A 10 33.23 -8.06 27.99
C PRO A 10 32.60 -7.27 29.12
N THR A 11 32.72 -5.94 29.05
CA THR A 11 32.03 -5.03 29.97
C THR A 11 30.56 -5.41 29.97
N GLU A 12 30.04 -5.88 31.11
CA GLU A 12 28.60 -5.99 31.35
C GLU A 12 28.00 -4.62 31.05
N SER A 13 27.50 -4.45 29.85
CA SER A 13 26.75 -3.28 29.44
C SER A 13 25.57 -3.19 30.42
N SER A 14 25.63 -2.20 31.32
CA SER A 14 24.54 -1.89 32.26
C SER A 14 23.35 -1.40 31.44
N THR A 15 22.58 -2.33 30.88
CA THR A 15 21.38 -2.01 30.06
C THR A 15 20.23 -1.43 30.90
N GLY A 16 20.41 -1.27 32.22
CA GLY A 16 19.36 -0.79 33.13
C GLY A 16 18.21 -1.78 33.35
N PHE A 17 18.15 -2.90 32.61
CA PHE A 17 17.10 -3.90 32.75
C PHE A 17 17.48 -5.03 33.71
N ALA A 18 16.54 -5.41 34.58
CA ALA A 18 16.67 -6.67 35.33
C ALA A 18 16.74 -7.86 34.34
N PRO A 19 17.53 -8.92 34.62
CA PRO A 19 17.73 -10.06 33.73
C PRO A 19 16.41 -10.68 33.23
N ALA A 20 15.43 -10.87 34.10
CA ALA A 20 14.12 -11.40 33.72
C ALA A 20 13.34 -10.47 32.75
N ALA A 21 13.39 -9.16 32.98
CA ALA A 21 12.78 -8.18 32.08
C ALA A 21 13.49 -8.17 30.71
N ARG A 22 14.80 -8.27 30.69
CA ARG A 22 15.59 -8.38 29.46
C ARG A 22 15.20 -9.59 28.62
N THR A 23 15.05 -10.76 29.25
CA THR A 23 14.60 -11.99 28.58
C THR A 23 13.21 -11.81 27.99
N LYS A 24 12.27 -11.26 28.76
CA LYS A 24 10.91 -11.00 28.28
C LYS A 24 10.87 -10.07 27.08
N ILE A 25 11.58 -8.95 27.15
CA ILE A 25 11.62 -7.98 26.03
C ILE A 25 12.27 -8.60 24.80
N ARG A 26 13.37 -9.36 24.96
CA ARG A 26 14.00 -10.08 23.84
C ARG A 26 13.00 -11.04 23.16
N THR A 27 12.23 -11.79 23.91
CA THR A 27 11.21 -12.70 23.36
C THR A 27 10.14 -11.93 22.60
N LEU A 28 9.68 -10.79 23.14
CA LEU A 28 8.69 -9.94 22.46
C LEU A 28 9.23 -9.39 21.12
N VAL A 29 10.48 -8.94 21.08
CA VAL A 29 11.12 -8.47 19.83
C VAL A 29 11.16 -9.59 18.80
N ILE A 30 11.60 -10.79 19.20
CA ILE A 30 11.69 -11.93 18.27
C ILE A 30 10.31 -12.31 17.76
N SER A 31 9.32 -12.49 18.66
CA SER A 31 7.96 -12.88 18.26
C SER A 31 7.27 -11.83 17.38
N ARG A 32 7.55 -10.55 17.60
CA ARG A 32 7.05 -9.46 16.72
C ARG A 32 7.65 -9.57 15.33
N PHE A 33 8.96 -9.81 15.24
CA PHE A 33 9.64 -9.96 13.97
C PHE A 33 9.19 -11.22 13.20
N GLU A 34 8.99 -12.34 13.90
CA GLU A 34 8.45 -13.56 13.29
C GLU A 34 7.06 -13.33 12.67
N ARG A 35 6.19 -12.55 13.31
CA ARG A 35 4.89 -12.16 12.72
C ARG A 35 5.06 -11.28 11.49
N SER A 36 5.97 -10.30 11.53
CA SER A 36 6.27 -9.42 10.40
C SER A 36 6.76 -10.16 9.15
N ILE A 37 7.33 -11.36 9.33
CA ILE A 37 7.71 -12.24 8.21
C ILE A 37 6.54 -13.13 7.80
N GLY A 38 5.88 -13.76 8.77
CA GLY A 38 4.87 -14.79 8.52
C GLY A 38 3.59 -14.27 7.89
N ALA A 39 3.14 -13.06 8.27
CA ALA A 39 1.90 -12.50 7.75
C ALA A 39 2.00 -12.11 6.26
N PRO A 40 3.02 -11.39 5.78
CA PRO A 40 3.21 -11.16 4.35
C PRO A 40 3.38 -12.48 3.58
N GLU A 41 4.17 -13.43 4.07
CA GLU A 41 4.35 -14.73 3.41
C GLU A 41 3.00 -15.45 3.19
N ALA A 42 2.14 -15.51 4.22
CA ALA A 42 0.83 -16.11 4.12
C ALA A 42 -0.09 -15.36 3.13
N PHE A 43 -0.09 -14.03 3.20
CA PHE A 43 -0.89 -13.20 2.31
C PHE A 43 -0.52 -13.40 0.84
N PHE A 44 0.77 -13.34 0.49
CA PHE A 44 1.20 -13.47 -0.90
C PHE A 44 1.02 -14.88 -1.45
N LYS A 45 1.22 -15.93 -0.63
CA LYS A 45 0.89 -17.30 -1.05
C LYS A 45 -0.58 -17.49 -1.41
N ALA A 46 -1.47 -16.79 -0.71
CA ALA A 46 -2.91 -16.88 -0.95
C ALA A 46 -3.39 -15.98 -2.11
N ASN A 47 -2.67 -14.89 -2.43
CA ASN A 47 -3.15 -13.84 -3.33
C ASN A 47 -2.25 -13.64 -4.58
N ALA A 48 -1.26 -14.50 -4.84
CA ALA A 48 -0.30 -14.31 -5.92
C ALA A 48 -0.96 -14.07 -7.30
N ASP A 49 -1.96 -14.86 -7.65
CA ASP A 49 -2.69 -14.72 -8.91
C ASP A 49 -3.48 -13.40 -8.97
N ALA A 50 -4.16 -13.04 -7.89
CA ALA A 50 -4.93 -11.79 -7.82
C ALA A 50 -4.01 -10.57 -7.93
N VAL A 51 -2.83 -10.60 -7.28
CA VAL A 51 -1.80 -9.56 -7.38
C VAL A 51 -1.29 -9.45 -8.81
N SER A 52 -1.02 -10.58 -9.48
CA SER A 52 -0.56 -10.61 -10.88
C SER A 52 -1.59 -9.99 -11.83
N VAL A 53 -2.88 -10.32 -11.66
CA VAL A 53 -3.96 -9.76 -12.49
C VAL A 53 -4.13 -8.27 -12.26
N ALA A 54 -4.10 -7.82 -11.01
CA ALA A 54 -4.21 -6.40 -10.67
C ALA A 54 -3.03 -5.58 -11.24
N THR A 55 -1.81 -6.09 -11.12
CA THR A 55 -0.61 -5.41 -11.66
C THR A 55 -0.61 -5.36 -13.18
N PHE A 56 -1.07 -6.39 -13.86
CA PHE A 56 -1.26 -6.37 -15.31
C PHE A 56 -2.27 -5.28 -15.71
N ALA A 57 -3.42 -5.20 -15.02
CA ALA A 57 -4.41 -4.16 -15.26
C ALA A 57 -3.84 -2.75 -15.03
N MET A 58 -3.05 -2.55 -13.95
CA MET A 58 -2.34 -1.29 -13.69
C MET A 58 -1.36 -0.95 -14.81
N ALA A 59 -0.54 -1.90 -15.25
CA ALA A 59 0.44 -1.71 -16.31
C ALA A 59 -0.23 -1.30 -17.64
N ARG A 60 -1.37 -1.90 -17.99
CA ARG A 60 -2.18 -1.48 -19.16
C ARG A 60 -2.64 -0.03 -19.03
N ARG A 61 -3.10 0.41 -17.86
CA ARG A 61 -3.50 1.80 -17.63
C ARG A 61 -2.31 2.75 -17.80
N PHE A 62 -1.15 2.44 -17.22
CA PHE A 62 0.06 3.25 -17.39
C PHE A 62 0.57 3.28 -18.84
N SER A 63 0.50 2.16 -19.55
CA SER A 63 0.80 2.09 -20.99
C SER A 63 -0.12 2.99 -21.81
N GLY A 64 -1.39 3.10 -21.44
CA GLY A 64 -2.38 4.00 -22.02
C GLY A 64 -2.36 5.44 -21.47
N ALA A 65 -1.24 5.89 -20.88
CA ALA A 65 -1.08 7.23 -20.28
C ALA A 65 -2.01 7.52 -19.10
N GLY A 66 -2.55 6.51 -18.44
CA GLY A 66 -3.25 6.64 -17.16
C GLY A 66 -2.32 6.99 -16.01
N ARG A 67 -2.88 7.51 -14.94
CA ARG A 67 -2.18 7.91 -13.71
C ARG A 67 -2.73 7.12 -12.53
N LEU A 68 -1.93 6.98 -11.47
CA LEU A 68 -2.37 6.44 -10.20
C LEU A 68 -2.84 7.58 -9.29
N LEU A 69 -4.10 7.52 -8.84
CA LEU A 69 -4.62 8.36 -7.78
C LEU A 69 -4.77 7.49 -6.54
N VAL A 70 -4.02 7.80 -5.50
CA VAL A 70 -3.99 7.01 -4.26
C VAL A 70 -4.47 7.84 -3.08
N PHE A 71 -5.25 7.22 -2.21
CA PHE A 71 -5.87 7.88 -1.06
C PHE A 71 -6.18 6.91 0.07
N GLY A 72 -6.18 7.44 1.29
CA GLY A 72 -6.47 6.72 2.53
C GLY A 72 -6.54 7.68 3.70
N GLU A 73 -7.10 7.24 4.82
CA GLU A 73 -7.27 8.05 6.03
C GLU A 73 -6.34 7.59 7.16
N GLY A 74 -6.07 8.45 8.13
CA GLY A 74 -5.24 8.13 9.27
C GLY A 74 -3.82 7.70 8.86
N ALA A 75 -3.35 6.53 9.32
CA ALA A 75 -2.06 5.97 8.93
C ALA A 75 -1.98 5.70 7.42
N ASN A 76 -3.09 5.26 6.81
CA ASN A 76 -3.15 5.04 5.37
C ASN A 76 -2.95 6.32 4.54
N ALA A 77 -3.08 7.51 5.13
CA ALA A 77 -2.76 8.76 4.43
C ALA A 77 -1.25 8.90 4.19
N THR A 78 -0.41 8.45 5.12
CA THR A 78 1.04 8.39 4.93
C THR A 78 1.44 7.31 3.93
N ASP A 79 0.76 6.17 3.97
CA ASP A 79 0.96 5.08 3.01
C ASP A 79 0.59 5.53 1.58
N ALA A 80 -0.50 6.30 1.41
CA ALA A 80 -0.85 6.87 0.12
C ALA A 80 0.24 7.81 -0.43
N GLN A 81 0.90 8.61 0.43
CA GLN A 81 2.04 9.43 0.04
C GLN A 81 3.26 8.58 -0.31
N HIS A 82 3.52 7.51 0.45
CA HIS A 82 4.60 6.56 0.18
C HIS A 82 4.39 5.88 -1.17
N VAL A 83 3.21 5.33 -1.44
CA VAL A 83 2.88 4.77 -2.76
C VAL A 83 3.15 5.79 -3.87
N SER A 84 2.69 7.02 -3.72
CA SER A 84 2.88 8.06 -4.74
C SER A 84 4.36 8.33 -5.02
N VAL A 85 5.21 8.41 -3.98
CA VAL A 85 6.64 8.68 -4.17
C VAL A 85 7.35 7.51 -4.84
N GLU A 86 7.00 6.27 -4.54
CA GLU A 86 7.58 5.08 -5.18
C GLU A 86 7.36 5.08 -6.70
N PHE A 87 6.16 5.46 -7.15
CA PHE A 87 5.85 5.53 -8.59
C PHE A 87 6.47 6.75 -9.26
N VAL A 88 6.45 7.93 -8.64
CA VAL A 88 6.95 9.18 -9.22
C VAL A 88 8.48 9.27 -9.19
N HIS A 89 9.09 8.74 -8.12
CA HIS A 89 10.54 8.80 -7.90
C HIS A 89 11.10 7.42 -7.54
N PRO A 90 11.21 6.51 -8.52
CA PRO A 90 11.69 5.15 -8.28
C PRO A 90 13.02 5.12 -7.54
N VAL A 91 13.11 4.33 -6.47
CA VAL A 91 14.35 4.14 -5.71
C VAL A 91 15.36 3.26 -6.43
N ILE A 92 14.92 2.49 -7.43
CA ILE A 92 15.79 1.63 -8.25
C ILE A 92 16.25 2.39 -9.49
N VAL A 93 17.56 2.56 -9.62
CA VAL A 93 18.19 3.25 -10.77
C VAL A 93 17.80 2.56 -12.09
N GLY A 94 17.36 3.36 -13.05
CA GLY A 94 16.99 2.88 -14.40
C GLY A 94 15.50 2.55 -14.56
N LYS A 95 14.71 2.53 -13.48
CA LYS A 95 13.26 2.39 -13.60
C LYS A 95 12.59 3.69 -14.02
N ARG A 96 11.57 3.57 -14.89
CA ARG A 96 10.81 4.71 -15.40
C ARG A 96 9.92 5.29 -14.30
N ALA A 97 9.92 6.62 -14.14
CA ALA A 97 8.93 7.29 -13.32
C ALA A 97 7.53 7.13 -13.93
N LEU A 98 6.55 6.80 -13.08
CA LEU A 98 5.15 6.65 -13.47
C LEU A 98 4.30 7.72 -12.76
N PRO A 99 3.30 8.30 -13.45
CA PRO A 99 2.53 9.38 -12.87
C PRO A 99 1.63 8.89 -11.74
N ALA A 100 1.86 9.39 -10.53
CA ALA A 100 1.06 9.09 -9.35
C ALA A 100 0.78 10.36 -8.54
N ILE A 101 -0.39 10.43 -7.92
CA ILE A 101 -0.85 11.55 -7.11
C ILE A 101 -1.46 11.00 -5.82
N ALA A 102 -0.88 11.38 -4.67
CA ALA A 102 -1.53 11.16 -3.38
C ALA A 102 -2.55 12.28 -3.15
N LEU A 103 -3.84 11.94 -3.08
CA LEU A 103 -4.91 12.90 -2.80
C LEU A 103 -4.86 13.44 -1.36
N THR A 104 -4.01 12.88 -0.53
CA THR A 104 -3.79 13.29 0.87
C THR A 104 -2.89 14.51 1.01
N ASN A 105 -2.28 15.01 -0.07
CA ASN A 105 -1.36 16.14 -0.03
C ASN A 105 -2.06 17.50 0.00
N ASP A 106 -3.29 17.61 -0.49
CA ASP A 106 -4.05 18.86 -0.46
C ASP A 106 -4.94 18.93 0.79
N VAL A 107 -4.31 19.33 1.90
CA VAL A 107 -4.99 19.46 3.19
C VAL A 107 -6.13 20.47 3.12
N ALA A 108 -6.02 21.53 2.32
CA ALA A 108 -7.07 22.54 2.19
C ALA A 108 -8.34 21.95 1.56
N SER A 109 -8.19 21.15 0.50
CA SER A 109 -9.34 20.46 -0.12
C SER A 109 -9.96 19.40 0.80
N LEU A 110 -9.11 18.63 1.54
CA LEU A 110 -9.59 17.61 2.46
C LEU A 110 -10.35 18.18 3.67
N THR A 111 -9.96 19.36 4.15
CA THR A 111 -10.54 20.01 5.32
C THR A 111 -11.59 21.07 4.97
N ALA A 112 -11.81 21.32 3.69
CA ALA A 112 -12.83 22.28 3.25
C ALA A 112 -14.21 21.89 3.78
N PRO A 113 -15.03 22.86 4.24
CA PRO A 113 -16.42 22.58 4.64
C PRO A 113 -17.14 21.89 3.47
N GLY A 114 -17.78 20.75 3.74
CA GLY A 114 -18.44 19.97 2.73
C GLY A 114 -19.39 20.81 1.88
N GLY A 115 -19.24 20.73 0.57
CA GLY A 115 -20.15 21.32 -0.39
C GLY A 115 -21.57 20.73 -0.25
N ARG A 116 -22.49 21.12 -1.15
CA ARG A 116 -23.86 20.60 -1.19
C ARG A 116 -23.89 19.08 -0.94
N ALA A 117 -24.58 18.65 0.12
CA ALA A 117 -24.83 17.28 0.53
C ALA A 117 -23.78 16.61 1.44
N GLY A 118 -22.88 17.34 2.12
CA GLY A 118 -22.02 16.73 3.16
C GLY A 118 -20.94 15.79 2.63
N HIS A 119 -20.60 15.89 1.36
CA HIS A 119 -19.48 15.12 0.78
C HIS A 119 -18.16 15.67 1.30
N HIS A 120 -17.56 14.95 2.24
CA HIS A 120 -16.23 15.19 2.76
C HIS A 120 -15.29 14.12 2.19
N GLY A 121 -13.99 14.42 2.14
CA GLY A 121 -12.96 13.47 1.80
C GLY A 121 -12.54 13.47 0.33
N PHE A 122 -12.24 12.28 -0.22
CA PHE A 122 -11.52 12.14 -1.49
C PHE A 122 -12.43 12.20 -2.73
N GLU A 123 -13.73 11.94 -2.61
CA GLU A 123 -14.64 11.88 -3.75
C GLU A 123 -14.65 13.16 -4.60
N PRO A 124 -14.81 14.39 -4.04
CA PRO A 124 -14.80 15.61 -4.85
C PRO A 124 -13.49 15.85 -5.60
N MET A 125 -12.37 15.53 -4.95
CA MET A 125 -11.04 15.66 -5.57
C MET A 125 -10.89 14.66 -6.70
N LEU A 126 -11.31 13.42 -6.49
CA LEU A 126 -11.23 12.35 -7.47
C LEU A 126 -12.12 12.66 -8.69
N ARG A 127 -13.35 13.14 -8.49
CA ARG A 127 -14.23 13.56 -9.60
C ARG A 127 -13.65 14.72 -10.41
N THR A 128 -12.86 15.59 -9.78
CA THR A 128 -12.26 16.75 -10.45
C THR A 128 -10.99 16.37 -11.21
N LEU A 129 -10.15 15.51 -10.64
CA LEU A 129 -8.83 15.18 -11.16
C LEU A 129 -8.80 13.90 -11.99
N GLY A 130 -9.68 12.93 -11.67
CA GLY A 130 -9.69 11.60 -12.27
C GLY A 130 -10.15 11.59 -13.72
N ARG A 131 -9.67 10.61 -14.45
CA ARG A 131 -10.03 10.34 -15.85
C ARG A 131 -10.32 8.84 -16.02
N PRO A 132 -11.12 8.42 -16.99
CA PRO A 132 -11.44 7.01 -17.21
C PRO A 132 -10.21 6.10 -17.38
N ALA A 133 -9.10 6.63 -17.90
CA ALA A 133 -7.85 5.89 -18.08
C ALA A 133 -7.05 5.69 -16.78
N ASP A 134 -7.37 6.42 -15.72
CA ASP A 134 -6.60 6.42 -14.47
C ASP A 134 -6.92 5.19 -13.60
N ILE A 135 -6.10 5.03 -12.57
CA ILE A 135 -6.19 4.01 -11.53
C ILE A 135 -6.54 4.71 -10.22
N ALA A 136 -7.53 4.22 -9.50
CA ALA A 136 -7.88 4.65 -8.15
C ALA A 136 -7.49 3.55 -7.16
N LEU A 137 -6.54 3.85 -6.27
CA LEU A 137 -6.11 2.96 -5.19
C LEU A 137 -6.57 3.52 -3.85
N GLY A 138 -7.55 2.87 -3.23
CA GLY A 138 -8.06 3.20 -1.92
C GLY A 138 -7.44 2.32 -0.83
N LEU A 139 -6.86 2.94 0.19
CA LEU A 139 -6.31 2.28 1.36
C LEU A 139 -7.29 2.45 2.52
N CYS A 140 -7.90 1.36 2.96
CA CYS A 140 -8.92 1.33 4.01
C CYS A 140 -8.38 0.66 5.28
N ASP A 141 -8.79 1.13 6.44
CA ASP A 141 -8.64 0.42 7.70
C ASP A 141 -9.90 -0.41 8.07
N HIS A 142 -9.98 -0.92 9.31
CA HIS A 142 -10.97 -1.87 9.83
C HIS A 142 -12.44 -1.66 9.42
N ARG A 143 -12.82 -0.44 9.13
CA ARG A 143 -14.18 -0.11 8.72
C ARG A 143 -14.10 0.54 7.37
N ALA A 144 -14.14 -0.25 6.31
CA ALA A 144 -14.15 0.29 4.95
C ALA A 144 -14.64 1.74 4.97
N SER A 145 -13.71 2.71 5.21
CA SER A 145 -14.06 4.09 5.52
C SER A 145 -15.05 4.60 4.48
N SER A 146 -16.15 5.16 4.89
CA SER A 146 -17.19 5.64 3.97
C SER A 146 -16.65 6.70 3.00
N THR A 147 -15.61 7.44 3.38
CA THR A 147 -14.93 8.42 2.52
C THR A 147 -14.07 7.77 1.45
N VAL A 148 -13.34 6.71 1.79
CA VAL A 148 -12.52 5.95 0.84
C VAL A 148 -13.40 5.15 -0.11
N THR A 149 -14.43 4.46 0.40
CA THR A 149 -15.35 3.69 -0.44
C THR A 149 -16.19 4.57 -1.35
N ALA A 150 -16.64 5.75 -0.89
CA ALA A 150 -17.34 6.71 -1.75
C ALA A 150 -16.46 7.24 -2.89
N ALA A 151 -15.16 7.46 -2.63
CA ALA A 151 -14.21 7.83 -3.66
C ALA A 151 -13.96 6.69 -4.67
N LEU A 152 -13.84 5.44 -4.20
CA LEU A 152 -13.74 4.27 -5.09
C LEU A 152 -15.02 4.06 -5.91
N ASP A 153 -16.22 4.29 -5.34
CA ASP A 153 -17.46 4.24 -6.09
C ASP A 153 -17.50 5.33 -7.18
N ALA A 154 -17.07 6.55 -6.85
CA ALA A 154 -16.94 7.62 -7.84
C ALA A 154 -15.95 7.27 -8.96
N ALA A 155 -14.81 6.66 -8.61
CA ALA A 155 -13.81 6.19 -9.58
C ALA A 155 -14.42 5.15 -10.54
N ARG A 156 -15.13 4.17 -10.00
CA ARG A 156 -15.82 3.14 -10.78
C ARG A 156 -16.84 3.76 -11.74
N ASP A 157 -17.68 4.70 -11.25
CA ASP A 157 -18.67 5.39 -12.07
C ASP A 157 -18.03 6.21 -13.20
N MET A 158 -16.78 6.64 -13.03
CA MET A 158 -15.97 7.33 -14.03
C MET A 158 -15.22 6.40 -14.99
N GLY A 159 -15.30 5.07 -14.81
CA GLY A 159 -14.60 4.09 -15.64
C GLY A 159 -13.11 3.92 -15.32
N MET A 160 -12.66 4.39 -14.16
CA MET A 160 -11.30 4.17 -13.67
C MET A 160 -11.12 2.71 -13.25
N LEU A 161 -9.87 2.23 -13.25
CA LEU A 161 -9.51 0.97 -12.60
C LEU A 161 -9.54 1.18 -11.07
N THR A 162 -10.32 0.36 -10.37
CA THR A 162 -10.51 0.49 -8.92
C THR A 162 -9.81 -0.63 -8.15
N ILE A 163 -8.96 -0.26 -7.21
CA ILE A 163 -8.23 -1.19 -6.35
C ILE A 163 -8.47 -0.79 -4.89
N ALA A 164 -8.94 -1.72 -4.08
CA ALA A 164 -9.12 -1.55 -2.65
C ALA A 164 -8.14 -2.44 -1.88
N VAL A 165 -7.32 -1.85 -1.02
CA VAL A 165 -6.54 -2.55 0.01
C VAL A 165 -7.20 -2.28 1.34
N ALA A 166 -7.72 -3.30 1.99
CA ALA A 166 -8.50 -3.16 3.21
C ALA A 166 -7.91 -3.98 4.34
N SER A 167 -7.44 -3.30 5.38
CA SER A 167 -6.97 -3.95 6.60
C SER A 167 -8.16 -4.34 7.46
N HIS A 168 -8.34 -5.64 7.66
CA HIS A 168 -9.36 -6.22 8.55
C HIS A 168 -10.79 -5.73 8.26
N PRO A 169 -11.31 -5.86 7.03
CA PRO A 169 -12.63 -5.35 6.70
C PRO A 169 -13.73 -6.11 7.48
N ASP A 170 -14.62 -5.39 8.16
CA ASP A 170 -15.79 -5.96 8.85
C ASP A 170 -16.77 -6.61 7.87
N ASP A 171 -16.87 -6.08 6.66
CA ASP A 171 -17.70 -6.57 5.57
C ASP A 171 -16.97 -6.52 4.23
N GLU A 172 -16.40 -7.64 3.84
CA GLU A 172 -15.73 -7.80 2.54
C GLU A 172 -16.70 -7.74 1.37
N THR A 173 -17.96 -8.11 1.58
CA THR A 173 -18.95 -8.16 0.50
C THR A 173 -19.24 -6.77 -0.05
N SER A 174 -19.13 -5.75 0.79
CA SER A 174 -19.26 -4.36 0.38
C SER A 174 -18.16 -3.88 -0.57
N LEU A 175 -17.02 -4.56 -0.61
CA LEU A 175 -15.87 -4.22 -1.45
C LEU A 175 -15.85 -4.96 -2.78
N THR A 176 -16.59 -6.06 -2.93
CA THR A 176 -16.57 -6.91 -4.14
C THR A 176 -17.02 -6.22 -5.43
N ARG A 177 -17.56 -5.00 -5.32
CA ARG A 177 -17.94 -4.18 -6.46
C ARG A 177 -16.76 -3.47 -7.14
N PHE A 178 -15.57 -3.48 -6.55
CA PHE A 178 -14.35 -2.91 -7.11
C PHE A 178 -13.60 -3.96 -7.92
N ASP A 179 -12.80 -3.54 -8.91
CA ASP A 179 -12.14 -4.44 -9.85
C ASP A 179 -11.15 -5.39 -9.16
N HIS A 180 -10.39 -4.87 -8.19
CA HIS A 180 -9.46 -5.65 -7.37
C HIS A 180 -9.60 -5.30 -5.90
N VAL A 181 -9.66 -6.34 -5.06
CA VAL A 181 -9.78 -6.18 -3.60
C VAL A 181 -8.76 -7.06 -2.91
N PHE A 182 -7.99 -6.47 -2.02
CA PHE A 182 -6.98 -7.13 -1.20
C PHE A 182 -7.34 -7.00 0.28
N PRO A 183 -8.13 -7.95 0.83
CA PRO A 183 -8.45 -7.97 2.25
C PRO A 183 -7.27 -8.54 3.04
N ILE A 184 -6.72 -7.76 3.94
CA ILE A 184 -5.64 -8.16 4.84
C ILE A 184 -6.27 -8.51 6.20
N ARG A 185 -6.27 -9.81 6.53
CA ARG A 185 -6.93 -10.36 7.71
C ARG A 185 -5.93 -10.61 8.84
N ASP A 186 -5.36 -9.54 9.39
CA ASP A 186 -4.51 -9.63 10.58
C ASP A 186 -5.08 -8.76 11.70
N GLU A 187 -5.21 -9.32 12.92
CA GLU A 187 -5.78 -8.61 14.06
C GLU A 187 -4.86 -7.52 14.61
N ASP A 188 -3.55 -7.62 14.35
CA ASP A 188 -2.57 -6.60 14.71
C ASP A 188 -2.51 -5.53 13.60
N PRO A 189 -2.96 -4.30 13.86
CA PRO A 189 -2.97 -3.24 12.85
C PRO A 189 -1.56 -2.89 12.31
N LEU A 190 -0.52 -3.06 13.13
CA LEU A 190 0.85 -2.82 12.68
C LEU A 190 1.30 -3.91 11.70
N THR A 191 0.95 -5.17 11.95
CA THR A 191 1.23 -6.26 11.02
C THR A 191 0.43 -6.11 9.72
N ALA A 192 -0.85 -5.74 9.83
CA ALA A 192 -1.67 -5.46 8.64
C ALA A 192 -1.09 -4.33 7.78
N GLN A 193 -0.58 -3.26 8.39
CA GLN A 193 0.10 -2.18 7.68
C GLN A 193 1.38 -2.66 6.99
N GLU A 194 2.19 -3.50 7.62
CA GLU A 194 3.39 -4.10 7.01
C GLU A 194 3.05 -4.97 5.78
N VAL A 195 1.94 -5.71 5.83
CA VAL A 195 1.45 -6.47 4.66
C VAL A 195 1.01 -5.52 3.55
N SER A 196 0.28 -4.43 3.88
CA SER A 196 -0.11 -3.41 2.90
C SER A 196 1.11 -2.78 2.24
N GLU A 197 2.13 -2.42 3.05
CA GLU A 197 3.37 -1.84 2.58
C GLU A 197 4.11 -2.78 1.62
N THR A 198 4.24 -4.03 1.98
CA THR A 198 4.82 -5.04 1.10
C THR A 198 4.00 -5.19 -0.19
N LEU A 199 2.65 -5.14 -0.10
CA LEU A 199 1.78 -5.27 -1.27
C LEU A 199 2.02 -4.16 -2.28
N TYR A 200 2.04 -2.89 -1.89
CA TYR A 200 2.22 -1.83 -2.87
C TYR A 200 3.66 -1.76 -3.43
N HIS A 201 4.69 -2.24 -2.70
CA HIS A 201 6.01 -2.45 -3.28
C HIS A 201 6.00 -3.55 -4.36
N VAL A 202 5.30 -4.66 -4.12
CA VAL A 202 5.15 -5.73 -5.11
C VAL A 202 4.33 -5.27 -6.32
N LEU A 203 3.25 -4.49 -6.09
CA LEU A 203 2.48 -3.88 -7.19
C LEU A 203 3.38 -2.98 -8.05
N TRP A 204 4.19 -2.14 -7.43
CA TRP A 204 5.15 -1.27 -8.12
C TRP A 204 6.16 -2.08 -8.94
N GLU A 205 6.79 -3.09 -8.35
CA GLU A 205 7.79 -3.93 -9.01
C GLU A 205 7.20 -4.65 -10.22
N LEU A 206 6.06 -5.32 -10.05
CA LEU A 206 5.44 -6.10 -11.12
C LEU A 206 4.88 -5.21 -12.25
N VAL A 207 4.38 -4.02 -11.96
CA VAL A 207 4.03 -3.05 -12.99
C VAL A 207 5.24 -2.75 -13.89
N HIS A 208 6.43 -2.55 -13.31
CA HIS A 208 7.64 -2.34 -14.09
C HIS A 208 8.08 -3.60 -14.86
N VAL A 209 7.87 -4.79 -14.30
CA VAL A 209 8.13 -6.05 -15.03
C VAL A 209 7.27 -6.13 -16.29
N PHE A 210 5.97 -5.84 -16.20
CA PHE A 210 5.09 -5.83 -17.37
C PHE A 210 5.49 -4.76 -18.40
N LEU A 211 5.78 -3.55 -17.95
CA LEU A 211 6.14 -2.45 -18.84
C LEU A 211 7.48 -2.64 -19.54
N ASP A 212 8.46 -3.27 -18.88
CA ASP A 212 9.82 -3.43 -19.38
C ASP A 212 9.99 -4.72 -20.20
N HIS A 213 9.28 -5.80 -19.86
CA HIS A 213 9.53 -7.13 -20.40
C HIS A 213 8.37 -7.74 -21.17
N MET A 214 7.14 -7.19 -21.04
CA MET A 214 5.92 -7.72 -21.65
C MET A 214 5.09 -6.60 -22.33
N PRO A 215 5.72 -5.65 -23.07
CA PRO A 215 4.99 -4.52 -23.65
C PRO A 215 3.95 -4.93 -24.69
N ASP A 216 4.18 -6.04 -25.41
CA ASP A 216 3.26 -6.55 -26.44
C ASP A 216 1.97 -7.08 -25.82
N ASP A 217 2.03 -7.68 -24.62
CA ASP A 217 0.86 -8.18 -23.90
C ASP A 217 -0.06 -7.03 -23.44
N LEU A 218 0.50 -5.82 -23.23
CA LEU A 218 -0.25 -4.65 -22.80
C LEU A 218 -1.05 -3.99 -23.94
N THR A 219 -0.64 -4.21 -25.20
CA THR A 219 -1.25 -3.62 -26.39
C THR A 219 -2.19 -4.57 -27.12
N GLY A 220 -2.24 -5.83 -26.72
CA GLY A 220 -3.08 -6.86 -27.32
C GLY A 220 -4.55 -6.47 -27.26
N ALA A 221 -5.16 -6.30 -28.43
CA ALA A 221 -6.60 -6.15 -28.57
C ALA A 221 -7.29 -7.41 -28.00
N GLU A 222 -8.36 -7.18 -27.26
CA GLU A 222 -9.29 -8.25 -26.89
C GLU A 222 -9.72 -8.94 -28.20
N GLY A 223 -9.29 -10.20 -28.37
CA GLY A 223 -9.73 -11.07 -29.45
C GLY A 223 -11.08 -11.70 -29.12
#